data_9eaf270cac2a6a9f5cc84f3c8878588c
#
_entry.id   9eaf270cac2a6a9f5cc84f3c8878588c
#
_cell.length_a   1.000
_cell.length_b   1.000
_cell.length_c   1.000
_cell.angle_alpha   90.00
_cell.angle_beta   90.00
_cell.angle_gamma   90.00
#
_symmetry.space_group_name_H-M   'P 1'
#
loop_
_entity.id
_entity.type
_entity.pdbx_description
1 polymer ?
#
loop_
_entity_poly.entity_id
_entity_poly.type
_entity_poly.pdbx_seq_one_letter_code
_entity_poly.pdbx_strand_id
1 'polypeptide(L)' 'MNFKELLEKHNLGMKQFSEYFKIPLRTVQAWNYGERRCPAYVLELIEFRLNHDPGITGEKHE' A
#
# COMPACT_ATOMS: atom_id res chain seq x y z
N MET A 1 -10.09 -2.98 -8.08
CA MET A 1 -9.45 -2.17 -7.02
C MET A 1 -8.15 -1.58 -7.53
N ASN A 2 -7.90 -0.32 -7.27
CA ASN A 2 -6.64 0.27 -7.67
C ASN A 2 -5.79 0.55 -6.43
N PHE A 3 -4.57 1.00 -6.65
CA PHE A 3 -3.62 1.17 -5.56
C PHE A 3 -4.09 2.20 -4.54
N LYS A 4 -4.67 3.30 -5.02
CA LYS A 4 -5.14 4.35 -4.12
C LYS A 4 -6.26 3.81 -3.22
N GLU A 5 -7.17 3.04 -3.80
CA GLU A 5 -8.26 2.46 -3.02
C GLU A 5 -7.72 1.48 -1.99
N LEU A 6 -6.67 0.75 -2.35
CA LEU A 6 -6.07 -0.21 -1.42
C LEU A 6 -5.50 0.51 -0.20
N LEU A 7 -4.79 1.60 -0.41
CA LEU A 7 -4.23 2.36 0.70
C LEU A 7 -5.33 2.94 1.57
N GLU A 8 -6.40 3.44 0.96
CA GLU A 8 -7.49 4.01 1.71
C GLU A 8 -8.22 2.95 2.52
N LYS A 9 -8.40 1.77 1.93
CA LYS A 9 -9.08 0.68 2.61
C LYS A 9 -8.34 0.29 3.88
N HIS A 10 -7.02 0.32 3.84
CA HIS A 10 -6.22 -0.09 4.99
C HIS A 10 -5.72 1.09 5.83
N ASN A 11 -6.19 2.30 5.51
CA ASN A 11 -5.83 3.50 6.26
C ASN A 11 -4.31 3.65 6.35
N LEU A 12 -3.65 3.51 5.22
CA LEU A 12 -2.20 3.47 5.17
C LEU A 12 -1.65 4.63 4.35
N GLY A 13 -0.67 5.33 4.89
CA GLY A 13 -0.04 6.44 4.17
C GLY A 13 1.01 5.95 3.19
N MET A 14 1.31 6.77 2.18
CA MET A 14 2.28 6.39 1.17
C MET A 14 3.67 6.18 1.76
N LYS A 15 4.10 7.04 2.64
CA LYS A 15 5.42 6.93 3.23
C LYS A 15 5.52 5.68 4.09
N GLN A 16 4.48 5.40 4.87
CA GLN A 16 4.45 4.23 5.72
C GLN A 16 4.50 2.97 4.87
N PHE A 17 3.73 2.94 3.78
CA PHE A 17 3.72 1.82 2.85
C PHE A 17 5.11 1.62 2.23
N SER A 18 5.72 2.72 1.79
CA SER A 18 7.03 2.69 1.18
C SER A 18 8.05 2.04 2.12
N GLU A 19 8.02 2.42 3.37
CA GLU A 19 8.97 1.90 4.33
C GLU A 19 8.71 0.44 4.66
N TYR A 20 7.46 0.08 4.80
CA TYR A 20 7.12 -1.29 5.15
C TYR A 20 7.48 -2.27 4.05
N PHE A 21 7.14 -1.94 2.81
CA PHE A 21 7.39 -2.84 1.69
C PHE A 21 8.74 -2.62 1.03
N LYS A 22 9.50 -1.63 1.51
CA LYS A 22 10.82 -1.30 0.96
C LYS A 22 10.76 -1.00 -0.52
N ILE A 23 9.74 -0.24 -0.88
CA ILE A 23 9.54 0.22 -2.25
C ILE A 23 9.83 1.72 -2.26
N PRO A 24 10.56 2.23 -3.23
CA PRO A 24 10.87 3.66 -3.26
C PRO A 24 9.60 4.50 -3.20
N LEU A 25 9.63 5.57 -2.42
CA LEU A 25 8.46 6.43 -2.28
C LEU A 25 8.02 6.98 -3.62
N ARG A 26 8.96 7.26 -4.51
CA ARG A 26 8.63 7.74 -5.85
C ARG A 26 7.71 6.77 -6.57
N THR A 27 7.99 5.47 -6.46
CA THR A 27 7.16 4.46 -7.10
C THR A 27 5.78 4.42 -6.47
N VAL A 28 5.72 4.51 -5.15
CA VAL A 28 4.45 4.50 -4.43
C VAL A 28 3.61 5.71 -4.87
N GLN A 29 4.24 6.88 -4.98
CA GLN A 29 3.54 8.07 -5.41
C GLN A 29 3.03 7.93 -6.84
N ALA A 30 3.85 7.35 -7.72
CA ALA A 30 3.44 7.17 -9.12
C ALA A 30 2.21 6.27 -9.20
N TRP A 31 2.18 5.21 -8.43
CA TRP A 31 1.04 4.32 -8.40
C TRP A 31 -0.20 5.03 -7.82
N ASN A 32 0.01 5.81 -6.76
CA ASN A 32 -1.11 6.46 -6.09
C ASN A 32 -1.73 7.56 -6.94
N TYR A 33 -0.92 8.28 -7.70
CA TYR A 33 -1.41 9.37 -8.51
C TYR A 33 -1.80 8.94 -9.93
N GLY A 34 -1.63 7.67 -10.24
CA GLY A 34 -2.04 7.19 -11.55
C GLY A 34 -1.02 7.39 -12.66
N GLU A 35 0.19 7.84 -12.32
CA GLU A 35 1.22 8.03 -13.33
C GLU A 35 1.75 6.70 -13.84
N ARG A 36 1.67 5.66 -13.01
CA ARG A 36 2.06 4.33 -13.39
C ARG A 36 0.99 3.38 -12.90
N ARG A 37 0.76 2.30 -13.65
CA ARG A 37 -0.21 1.31 -13.24
C ARG A 37 0.44 0.28 -12.33
N CYS A 38 -0.16 0.04 -11.20
CA CYS A 38 0.28 -1.03 -10.32
C CYS A 38 -0.31 -2.34 -10.83
N PRO A 39 0.50 -3.33 -11.18
CA PRO A 39 -0.02 -4.59 -11.72
C PRO A 39 -1.02 -5.24 -10.76
N ALA A 40 -2.01 -5.91 -11.33
CA ALA A 40 -3.04 -6.53 -10.51
C ALA A 40 -2.48 -7.55 -9.54
N TYR A 41 -1.49 -8.34 -9.99
CA TYR A 41 -0.94 -9.37 -9.10
C TYR A 41 -0.19 -8.74 -7.93
N VAL A 42 0.38 -7.55 -8.13
CA VAL A 42 1.06 -6.84 -7.05
C VAL A 42 0.02 -6.35 -6.05
N LEU A 43 -1.12 -5.84 -6.53
CA LEU A 43 -2.19 -5.41 -5.64
C LEU A 43 -2.69 -6.57 -4.79
N GLU A 44 -2.81 -7.74 -5.38
CA GLU A 44 -3.27 -8.92 -4.64
C GLU A 44 -2.26 -9.32 -3.57
N LEU A 45 -0.98 -9.28 -3.90
CA LEU A 45 0.05 -9.63 -2.94
C LEU A 45 0.09 -8.64 -1.78
N ILE A 46 -0.08 -7.35 -2.09
CA ILE A 46 -0.09 -6.32 -1.07
C ILE A 46 -1.29 -6.51 -0.14
N GLU A 47 -2.45 -6.76 -0.71
CA GLU A 47 -3.64 -6.93 0.10
C GLU A 47 -3.53 -8.17 0.99
N PHE A 48 -2.98 -9.24 0.44
CA PHE A 48 -2.77 -10.45 1.22
C PHE A 48 -1.86 -10.16 2.42
N ARG A 49 -0.77 -9.43 2.20
CA ARG A 49 0.16 -9.12 3.26
C ARG A 49 -0.48 -8.23 4.32
N LEU A 50 -1.25 -7.23 3.89
CA LEU A 50 -1.89 -6.32 4.83
C LEU A 50 -2.95 -7.04 5.66
N ASN A 51 -3.64 -8.01 5.07
CA ASN A 51 -4.62 -8.76 5.82
C ASN A 51 -3.99 -9.68 6.86
N HIS A 52 -2.75 -10.12 6.60
CA HIS A 52 -2.07 -11.00 7.53
C HIS A 52 -1.18 -10.24 8.53
N ASP A 53 -1.06 -8.93 8.36
CA ASP A 53 -0.19 -8.14 9.22
C ASP A 53 -0.86 -6.81 9.51
N PRO A 54 -1.99 -6.84 10.21
CA PRO A 54 -2.77 -5.63 10.45
C PRO A 54 -2.02 -4.58 11.26
N GLY A 55 -0.94 -4.94 11.89
CA GLY A 55 -0.18 -3.98 12.68
C GLY A 55 0.42 -2.84 11.88
N ILE A 56 0.50 -2.98 10.54
CA ILE A 56 1.06 -1.90 9.76
C ILE A 56 0.00 -0.91 9.30
N THR A 57 -1.25 -1.18 9.51
CA THR A 57 -2.28 -0.22 9.11
C THR A 57 -2.31 0.89 10.15
N GLY A 58 -3.01 1.90 9.92
CA GLY A 58 -3.04 3.04 10.80
C GLY A 58 -3.52 2.79 12.19
N GLU A 59 -3.98 1.60 12.49
CA GLU A 59 -4.47 1.33 13.77
C GLU A 59 -3.49 0.88 14.63
N LYS A 60 -2.83 1.19 15.23
CA LYS A 60 -1.83 0.74 15.97
C LYS A 60 -1.96 0.35 17.24
N HIS A 61 -1.76 -0.28 17.77
CA HIS A 61 -1.98 -0.54 18.89
C HIS A 61 -1.09 -1.02 19.58
N GLU A 62 -0.64 -1.11 20.03
CA GLU A 62 0.12 -1.52 20.71
C GLU A 62 0.31 -1.62 21.22
#